data_04ce842b1eb70e14a6ccd5582d4e6b16
#
_entry.id   04ce842b1eb70e14a6ccd5582d4e6b16
#
_cell.length_a   1.000
_cell.length_b   1.000
_cell.length_c   1.000
_cell.angle_alpha   90.00
_cell.angle_beta   90.00
_cell.angle_gamma   90.00
#
_symmetry.space_group_name_H-M   'P 1'
#
loop_
_entity.id
_entity.type
_entity.pdbx_description
1 polymer ?
#
loop_
_entity_poly.entity_id
_entity_poly.type
_entity_poly.pdbx_seq_one_letter_code
_entity_poly.pdbx_strand_id
1 'polypeptide(L)' 'MSFEEALEAMKYDGKKVSRDCWKDGTFLYIPSGKRCVMLSKVDSEGIRHAFVVTQLTASNIMAEDWRVYDAETES' A
#
# COMPACT_ATOMS: atom_id res chain seq x y z
N MET A 1 -1.40 7.74 9.97
CA MET A 1 -1.92 8.81 9.11
C MET A 1 -3.22 8.39 8.44
N SER A 2 -3.99 9.36 7.96
CA SER A 2 -5.23 9.06 7.27
C SER A 2 -4.97 8.46 5.89
N PHE A 3 -6.03 7.90 5.29
CA PHE A 3 -5.91 7.38 3.93
C PHE A 3 -5.58 8.50 2.94
N GLU A 4 -6.11 9.69 3.17
CA GLU A 4 -5.83 10.84 2.30
C GLU A 4 -4.35 11.17 2.29
N GLU A 5 -3.72 11.16 3.46
CA GLU A 5 -2.28 11.39 3.57
C GLU A 5 -1.49 10.26 2.91
N ALA A 6 -1.96 9.01 3.07
CA ALA A 6 -1.33 7.87 2.43
C ALA A 6 -1.42 7.98 0.91
N LEU A 7 -2.60 8.41 0.41
CA LEU A 7 -2.80 8.58 -1.03
C LEU A 7 -1.86 9.66 -1.59
N GLU A 8 -1.71 10.77 -0.87
CA GLU A 8 -0.78 11.82 -1.28
C GLU A 8 0.65 11.31 -1.32
N ALA A 9 1.05 10.51 -0.33
CA ALA A 9 2.40 9.94 -0.30
C ALA A 9 2.64 9.05 -1.53
N MET A 10 1.65 8.28 -1.94
CA MET A 10 1.76 7.46 -3.13
C MET A 10 1.80 8.31 -4.41
N LYS A 11 0.97 9.33 -4.49
CA LYS A 11 0.82 10.15 -5.71
C LYS A 11 2.01 11.07 -5.94
N TYR A 12 2.46 11.74 -4.90
CA TYR A 12 3.45 12.81 -5.06
C TYR A 12 4.86 12.40 -4.69
N ASP A 13 4.99 11.46 -3.75
CA ASP A 13 6.30 11.06 -3.25
C ASP A 13 6.72 9.68 -3.73
N GLY A 14 5.86 8.98 -4.46
CA GLY A 14 6.17 7.62 -4.95
C GLY A 14 6.38 6.61 -3.86
N LYS A 15 5.76 6.81 -2.70
CA LYS A 15 5.92 5.93 -1.54
C LYS A 15 4.99 4.75 -1.61
N LYS A 16 5.34 3.70 -0.88
CA LYS A 16 4.46 2.56 -0.62
C LYS A 16 3.82 2.78 0.73
N VAL A 17 2.56 2.41 0.88
CA VAL A 17 1.84 2.60 2.14
C VAL A 17 1.18 1.29 2.56
N SER A 18 1.01 1.13 3.86
CA SER A 18 0.41 -0.06 4.43
C SER A 18 -0.38 0.33 5.68
N ARG A 19 -1.19 -0.60 6.18
CA ARG A 19 -1.88 -0.43 7.46
C ARG A 19 -1.19 -1.27 8.52
N ASP A 20 -1.25 -0.82 9.77
CA ASP A 20 -0.64 -1.54 10.88
C ASP A 20 -1.22 -2.95 11.04
N CYS A 21 -2.48 -3.15 10.68
CA CYS A 21 -3.13 -4.45 10.80
C CYS A 21 -2.84 -5.40 9.64
N TRP A 22 -2.17 -4.92 8.61
CA TRP A 22 -1.86 -5.76 7.46
C TRP A 22 -0.62 -6.60 7.74
N LYS A 23 -0.59 -7.78 7.10
CA LYS A 23 0.54 -8.67 7.19
C LYS A 23 1.79 -7.99 6.61
N ASP A 24 2.93 -8.25 7.21
CA ASP A 24 4.20 -7.73 6.70
C ASP A 24 4.41 -8.17 5.25
N GLY A 25 4.88 -7.25 4.44
CA GLY A 25 5.05 -7.49 3.01
C GLY A 25 3.84 -7.11 2.17
N THR A 26 2.76 -6.63 2.80
CA THR A 26 1.55 -6.18 2.09
C THR A 26 1.51 -4.66 2.06
N PHE A 27 1.40 -4.08 0.88
CA PHE A 27 1.39 -2.62 0.75
C PHE A 27 0.67 -2.19 -0.53
N LEU A 28 0.26 -0.93 -0.56
CA LEU A 28 -0.29 -0.28 -1.75
C LEU A 28 0.78 0.63 -2.37
N TYR A 29 0.72 0.78 -3.67
CA TYR A 29 1.59 1.72 -4.37
C TYR A 29 0.94 2.14 -5.69
N ILE A 30 1.43 3.24 -6.26
CA ILE A 30 1.02 3.69 -7.59
C ILE A 30 2.25 3.59 -8.47
N PRO A 31 2.25 2.70 -9.48
CA PRO A 31 3.39 2.56 -10.38
C PRO A 31 3.66 3.87 -11.13
N SER A 32 4.93 4.15 -11.39
CA SER A 32 5.32 5.34 -12.12
C SER A 32 4.63 5.40 -13.48
N GLY A 33 4.04 6.54 -13.80
CA GLY A 33 3.35 6.75 -15.07
C GLY A 33 1.98 6.12 -15.16
N LYS A 34 1.50 5.48 -14.08
CA LYS A 34 0.19 4.85 -14.05
C LYS A 34 -0.78 5.64 -13.19
N ARG A 35 -2.07 5.43 -13.42
CA ARG A 35 -3.13 6.08 -12.65
C ARG A 35 -3.96 5.06 -11.87
N CYS A 36 -3.36 3.95 -11.52
CA CYS A 36 -4.04 2.91 -10.76
C CYS A 36 -3.26 2.63 -9.48
N VAL A 37 -3.99 2.21 -8.45
CA VAL A 37 -3.39 1.77 -7.20
C VAL A 37 -3.20 0.25 -7.30
N MET A 38 -2.01 -0.21 -6.96
CA MET A 38 -1.70 -1.62 -6.94
C MET A 38 -1.54 -2.09 -5.51
N LEU A 39 -1.99 -3.32 -5.25
CA LEU A 39 -1.75 -4.00 -3.98
C LEU A 39 -0.70 -5.07 -4.21
N SER A 40 0.35 -5.06 -3.41
CA SER A 40 1.38 -6.10 -3.45
C SER A 40 1.33 -6.88 -2.14
N LYS A 41 1.35 -8.20 -2.24
CA LYS A 41 1.35 -9.06 -1.05
C LYS A 41 2.14 -10.33 -1.33
N VAL A 42 2.54 -11.00 -0.26
CA VAL A 42 3.29 -12.26 -0.32
C VAL A 42 2.38 -13.38 0.14
N ASP A 43 2.32 -14.47 -0.62
CA ASP A 43 1.50 -15.61 -0.26
C ASP A 43 2.21 -16.52 0.76
N SER A 44 1.57 -17.64 1.13
CA SER A 44 2.12 -18.56 2.13
C SER A 44 3.42 -19.21 1.69
N GLU A 45 3.70 -19.22 0.41
CA GLU A 45 4.94 -19.79 -0.13
C GLU A 45 6.04 -18.76 -0.32
N GLY A 46 5.78 -17.52 0.06
CA GLY A 46 6.76 -16.45 -0.07
C GLY A 46 6.79 -15.83 -1.46
N ILE A 47 5.81 -16.13 -2.30
CA ILE A 47 5.76 -15.58 -3.66
C ILE A 47 4.95 -14.30 -3.66
N ARG A 48 5.52 -13.24 -4.25
CA ARG A 48 4.87 -11.94 -4.30
C ARG A 48 3.89 -11.85 -5.46
N HIS A 49 2.73 -11.29 -5.16
CA HIS A 49 1.68 -11.05 -6.15
C HIS A 49 1.31 -9.57 -6.13
N ALA A 50 0.92 -9.04 -7.28
CA ALA A 50 0.45 -7.67 -7.39
C ALA A 50 -0.87 -7.64 -8.15
N PHE A 51 -1.81 -6.84 -7.66
CA PHE A 51 -3.15 -6.73 -8.23
C PHE A 51 -3.54 -5.27 -8.35
N VAL A 52 -4.31 -4.95 -9.38
CA VAL A 52 -4.94 -3.63 -9.47
C VAL A 52 -6.06 -3.57 -8.44
N VAL A 53 -6.04 -2.51 -7.63
CA VAL A 53 -7.09 -2.29 -6.63
C VAL A 53 -8.25 -1.58 -7.31
N THR A 54 -9.38 -2.27 -7.45
CA THR A 54 -10.57 -1.69 -8.06
C THR A 54 -11.57 -1.21 -7.02
N GLN A 55 -11.44 -1.67 -5.78
CA GLN A 55 -12.33 -1.29 -4.68
C GLN A 55 -11.56 -1.27 -3.37
N LEU A 56 -11.86 -0.27 -2.55
CA LEU A 56 -11.37 -0.22 -1.17
C LEU A 56 -12.59 -0.23 -0.26
N THR A 57 -12.50 -0.98 0.83
CA THR A 57 -13.58 -1.01 1.82
C THR A 57 -13.63 0.30 2.58
N ALA A 58 -14.80 0.62 3.13
CA ALA A 58 -14.93 1.82 3.95
C ALA A 58 -13.99 1.77 5.15
N SER A 59 -13.76 0.60 5.74
CA SER A 59 -12.85 0.48 6.88
C SER A 59 -11.42 0.86 6.51
N ASN A 60 -10.98 0.57 5.28
CA ASN A 60 -9.66 0.98 4.81
C ASN A 60 -9.60 2.48 4.55
N ILE A 61 -10.63 3.03 3.91
CA ILE A 61 -10.67 4.44 3.58
C ILE A 61 -10.72 5.30 4.83
N MET A 62 -11.46 4.87 5.85
CA MET A 62 -11.64 5.62 7.09
C MET A 62 -10.59 5.33 8.15
N ALA A 63 -9.69 4.41 7.89
CA ALA A 63 -8.64 4.05 8.85
C ALA A 63 -7.64 5.19 9.04
N GLU A 64 -7.08 5.27 10.23
CA GLU A 64 -6.08 6.26 10.57
C GLU A 64 -4.72 5.64 10.91
N ASP A 65 -4.61 4.34 10.73
CA ASP A 65 -3.39 3.59 11.02
C ASP A 65 -2.54 3.36 9.77
N TRP A 66 -2.75 4.13 8.72
CA TRP A 66 -1.91 4.07 7.53
C TRP A 66 -0.49 4.55 7.87
N ARG A 67 0.48 3.95 7.22
CA ARG A 67 1.88 4.33 7.39
C ARG A 67 2.64 4.12 6.09
N VAL A 68 3.74 4.82 5.95
CA VAL A 68 4.64 4.59 4.82
C VAL A 68 5.32 3.24 5.05
N TYR A 69 5.25 2.40 4.04
CA TYR A 69 5.91 1.09 4.06
C TYR A 69 7.31 1.25 3.45
N ASP A 70 8.31 0.95 4.23
CA ASP A 70 9.69 1.15 3.82
C ASP A 70 10.45 -0.17 3.86
N ALA A 71 10.23 -0.98 2.82
CA ALA A 71 10.87 -2.28 2.71
C ALA A 71 12.37 -2.19 2.49
N GLU A 72 12.85 -1.04 2.02
CA GLU A 72 14.25 -0.86 1.69
C GLU A 72 15.14 -0.76 2.92
N THR A 73 14.57 -0.31 4.04
CA THR A 73 15.34 -0.23 5.29
C THR A 73 15.63 -1.59 5.89
N GLU A 74 14.97 -2.62 5.41
CA GLU A 74 15.15 -3.98 5.92
C GLU A 74 16.24 -4.76 5.20
N SER A 75 16.75 -4.22 4.14
CA SER A 75 17.76 -4.92 3.34
C SER A 75 19.19 -4.64 3.77
#